data_10ed5b76284ae831e2d8c32f7f6587b0
#
_entry.id   10ed5b76284ae831e2d8c32f7f6587b0
#
_cell.length_a   1.000
_cell.length_b   1.000
_cell.length_c   1.000
_cell.angle_alpha   90.00
_cell.angle_beta   90.00
_cell.angle_gamma   90.00
#
_symmetry.space_group_name_H-M   'P 1'
#
loop_
_entity.id
_entity.type
_entity.pdbx_description
1 polymer ?
#
loop_
_entity_poly.entity_id
_entity_poly.type
_entity_poly.pdbx_seq_one_letter_code
_entity_poly.pdbx_strand_id
1 'polypeptide(L)'
;MNPNKTPSKKVLARREKIKNVAFDLFLTKGFQETSLSDIIKLSGGSYSNIYDSFNSKEGLFFEILDDVCKKHFDLIASQTQTIKDKNLKEFLTSFGLTFVDIFNQVQTVAFGKIIFSQVYDKHKHVENWIENNQKIFSYNILIELFKKQDSSYISNNAQKLAMLFCAMLREPYHGLNVLADTPLMNKQEQKEHVEFIVNIFLKGIENKTSI
;
A
#
# COMPACT_ATOMS: atom_id res chain seq x y z
N MET A 1 10.67 -6.34 30.30
CA MET A 1 11.10 -4.97 29.95
C MET A 1 10.12 -3.96 30.53
N ASN A 2 10.61 -2.83 31.06
CA ASN A 2 9.77 -1.80 31.66
C ASN A 2 9.00 -1.06 30.52
N PRO A 3 7.66 -1.09 30.46
CA PRO A 3 6.88 -0.61 29.31
C PRO A 3 6.93 0.92 29.07
N ASN A 4 7.61 1.67 29.92
CA ASN A 4 7.64 3.14 29.89
C ASN A 4 8.98 3.76 29.44
N LYS A 5 9.90 3.00 28.84
CA LYS A 5 11.19 3.59 28.43
C LYS A 5 11.22 3.79 26.93
N THR A 6 11.13 5.03 26.47
CA THR A 6 11.33 5.40 25.05
C THR A 6 12.66 4.79 24.56
N PRO A 7 12.67 4.06 23.43
CA PRO A 7 13.88 3.45 22.89
C PRO A 7 14.96 4.51 22.64
N SER A 8 16.22 4.18 22.97
CA SER A 8 17.33 5.10 22.71
C SER A 8 17.53 5.33 21.20
N LYS A 9 18.07 6.48 20.79
CA LYS A 9 18.41 6.80 19.39
C LYS A 9 19.22 5.68 18.73
N LYS A 10 20.12 5.03 19.47
CA LYS A 10 20.93 3.89 18.98
C LYS A 10 20.07 2.66 18.67
N VAL A 11 19.06 2.38 19.48
CA VAL A 11 18.12 1.25 19.27
C VAL A 11 17.27 1.51 18.04
N LEU A 12 16.73 2.73 17.90
CA LEU A 12 15.93 3.12 16.74
C LEU A 12 16.76 3.06 15.44
N ALA A 13 17.98 3.60 15.43
CA ALA A 13 18.85 3.55 14.27
C ALA A 13 19.21 2.11 13.86
N ARG A 14 19.39 1.21 14.83
CA ARG A 14 19.62 -0.22 14.55
C ARG A 14 18.39 -0.87 13.95
N ARG A 15 17.21 -0.60 14.51
CA ARG A 15 15.92 -1.12 14.00
C ARG A 15 15.72 -0.72 12.54
N GLU A 16 15.93 0.55 12.20
CA GLU A 16 15.86 1.04 10.82
C GLU A 16 16.87 0.36 9.91
N LYS A 17 18.11 0.18 10.36
CA LYS A 17 19.13 -0.53 9.57
C LYS A 17 18.73 -1.98 9.27
N ILE A 18 18.16 -2.69 10.25
CA ILE A 18 17.65 -4.06 10.05
C ILE A 18 16.52 -4.06 9.02
N LYS A 19 15.55 -3.15 9.12
CA LYS A 19 14.43 -3.02 8.16
C LYS A 19 14.94 -2.76 6.73
N ASN A 20 15.88 -1.82 6.56
CA ASN A 20 16.42 -1.49 5.24
C ASN A 20 17.15 -2.68 4.60
N VAL A 21 18.00 -3.37 5.36
CA VAL A 21 18.71 -4.56 4.87
C VAL A 21 17.72 -5.69 4.53
N ALA A 22 16.73 -5.94 5.39
CA ALA A 22 15.71 -6.95 5.14
C ALA A 22 14.87 -6.61 3.91
N PHE A 23 14.47 -5.34 3.73
CA PHE A 23 13.78 -4.85 2.57
C PHE A 23 14.54 -5.17 1.28
N ASP A 24 15.84 -4.80 1.20
CA ASP A 24 16.68 -5.04 0.03
C ASP A 24 16.81 -6.54 -0.28
N LEU A 25 16.99 -7.36 0.76
CA LEU A 25 17.09 -8.81 0.62
C LEU A 25 15.76 -9.43 0.15
N PHE A 26 14.63 -8.98 0.69
CA PHE A 26 13.31 -9.47 0.26
C PHE A 26 13.02 -9.13 -1.20
N LEU A 27 13.46 -7.96 -1.69
CA LEU A 27 13.30 -7.56 -3.08
C LEU A 27 14.23 -8.33 -4.03
N THR A 28 15.48 -8.59 -3.61
CA THR A 28 16.52 -9.14 -4.50
C THR A 28 16.60 -10.66 -4.46
N LYS A 29 16.44 -11.26 -3.28
CA LYS A 29 16.56 -12.70 -3.05
C LYS A 29 15.19 -13.39 -2.88
N GLY A 30 14.15 -12.60 -2.57
CA GLY A 30 12.83 -13.11 -2.22
C GLY A 30 12.68 -13.39 -0.72
N PHE A 31 11.43 -13.40 -0.25
CA PHE A 31 11.13 -13.58 1.18
C PHE A 31 11.55 -14.97 1.69
N GLN A 32 11.20 -16.04 0.96
CA GLN A 32 11.46 -17.41 1.39
C GLN A 32 12.97 -17.71 1.51
N GLU A 33 13.74 -17.29 0.51
CA GLU A 33 15.18 -17.52 0.42
C GLU A 33 16.01 -16.61 1.33
N THR A 34 15.41 -15.58 1.93
CA THR A 34 16.10 -14.70 2.87
C THR A 34 16.04 -15.29 4.28
N SER A 35 17.20 -15.57 4.87
CA SER A 35 17.30 -16.01 6.25
C SER A 35 17.56 -14.83 7.22
N LEU A 36 17.20 -15.01 8.51
CA LEU A 36 17.59 -14.04 9.55
C LEU A 36 19.11 -13.92 9.67
N SER A 37 19.86 -14.98 9.35
CA SER A 37 21.34 -14.96 9.32
C SER A 37 21.85 -14.01 8.24
N ASP A 38 21.25 -14.01 7.03
CA ASP A 38 21.62 -13.08 5.96
C ASP A 38 21.41 -11.63 6.39
N ILE A 39 20.26 -11.36 7.02
CA ILE A 39 19.93 -10.02 7.53
C ILE A 39 20.92 -9.56 8.58
N ILE A 40 21.24 -10.42 9.56
CA ILE A 40 22.20 -10.12 10.64
C ILE A 40 23.60 -9.85 10.08
N LYS A 41 24.04 -10.67 9.13
CA LYS A 41 25.36 -10.53 8.50
C LYS A 41 25.56 -9.16 7.86
N LEU A 42 24.54 -8.59 7.26
CA LEU A 42 24.60 -7.31 6.56
C LEU A 42 24.22 -6.11 7.46
N SER A 43 23.23 -6.26 8.33
CA SER A 43 22.80 -5.20 9.21
C SER A 43 23.69 -5.03 10.44
N GLY A 44 24.37 -6.11 10.84
CA GLY A 44 25.02 -6.26 12.14
C GLY A 44 24.01 -6.53 13.25
N GLY A 45 24.50 -7.02 14.39
CA GLY A 45 23.64 -7.34 15.54
C GLY A 45 23.58 -8.83 15.83
N SER A 46 22.49 -9.27 16.43
CA SER A 46 22.28 -10.65 16.85
C SER A 46 20.84 -11.10 16.56
N TYR A 47 20.60 -12.40 16.62
CA TYR A 47 19.25 -12.96 16.55
C TYR A 47 18.32 -12.35 17.60
N SER A 48 18.79 -12.15 18.86
CA SER A 48 17.97 -11.52 19.89
C SER A 48 17.53 -10.11 19.51
N ASN A 49 18.35 -9.33 18.81
CA ASN A 49 17.93 -8.01 18.33
C ASN A 49 16.74 -8.07 17.38
N ILE A 50 16.67 -9.08 16.52
CA ILE A 50 15.53 -9.25 15.60
C ILE A 50 14.29 -9.75 16.38
N TYR A 51 14.47 -10.79 17.21
CA TYR A 51 13.34 -11.33 18.00
C TYR A 51 12.77 -10.31 18.98
N ASP A 52 13.62 -9.54 19.67
CA ASP A 52 13.20 -8.50 20.60
C ASP A 52 12.47 -7.33 19.91
N SER A 53 12.81 -7.08 18.64
CA SER A 53 12.28 -5.94 17.87
C SER A 53 11.07 -6.31 17.01
N PHE A 54 11.02 -7.51 16.44
CA PHE A 54 10.09 -7.88 15.38
C PHE A 54 9.42 -9.24 15.59
N ASN A 55 9.77 -9.98 16.64
CA ASN A 55 9.31 -11.32 16.99
C ASN A 55 9.71 -12.43 15.98
N SER A 56 9.66 -12.16 14.66
CA SER A 56 9.97 -13.12 13.61
C SER A 56 10.38 -12.45 12.30
N LYS A 57 10.73 -13.23 11.27
CA LYS A 57 10.95 -12.75 9.91
C LYS A 57 9.66 -12.17 9.31
N GLU A 58 8.54 -12.81 9.58
CA GLU A 58 7.21 -12.36 9.18
C GLU A 58 6.85 -11.03 9.85
N GLY A 59 7.09 -10.90 11.16
CA GLY A 59 6.87 -9.66 11.90
C GLY A 59 7.71 -8.51 11.35
N LEU A 60 8.98 -8.77 11.00
CA LEU A 60 9.85 -7.80 10.34
C LEU A 60 9.31 -7.40 8.96
N PHE A 61 8.83 -8.36 8.17
CA PHE A 61 8.21 -8.10 6.86
C PHE A 61 6.97 -7.20 6.99
N PHE A 62 6.05 -7.53 7.89
CA PHE A 62 4.83 -6.75 8.07
C PHE A 62 5.10 -5.34 8.61
N GLU A 63 6.12 -5.16 9.44
CA GLU A 63 6.51 -3.80 9.86
C GLU A 63 7.10 -2.98 8.71
N ILE A 64 7.89 -3.61 7.83
CA ILE A 64 8.35 -2.96 6.59
C ILE A 64 7.15 -2.59 5.70
N LEU A 65 6.19 -3.49 5.57
CA LEU A 65 4.97 -3.26 4.79
C LEU A 65 4.14 -2.09 5.34
N ASP A 66 4.02 -1.97 6.67
CA ASP A 66 3.40 -0.81 7.33
C ASP A 66 4.06 0.50 6.92
N ASP A 67 5.39 0.56 7.00
CA ASP A 67 6.16 1.75 6.63
C ASP A 67 5.96 2.12 5.14
N VAL A 68 5.94 1.12 4.26
CA VAL A 68 5.71 1.31 2.82
C VAL A 68 4.30 1.81 2.56
N CYS A 69 3.28 1.17 3.13
CA CYS A 69 1.88 1.58 2.97
C CYS A 69 1.64 2.99 3.52
N LYS A 70 2.24 3.32 4.66
CA LYS A 70 2.15 4.67 5.23
C LYS A 70 2.78 5.72 4.32
N LYS A 71 3.97 5.46 3.78
CA LYS A 71 4.62 6.37 2.81
C LYS A 71 3.74 6.57 1.57
N HIS A 72 3.14 5.51 1.05
CA HIS A 72 2.23 5.59 -0.09
C HIS A 72 0.97 6.41 0.24
N PHE A 73 0.37 6.17 1.40
CA PHE A 73 -0.77 6.95 1.88
C PHE A 73 -0.42 8.44 1.99
N ASP A 74 0.70 8.77 2.66
CA ASP A 74 1.15 10.14 2.85
C ASP A 74 1.44 10.83 1.50
N LEU A 75 2.04 10.10 0.54
CA LEU A 75 2.30 10.61 -0.82
C LEU A 75 0.99 10.97 -1.53
N ILE A 76 0.02 10.06 -1.56
CA ILE A 76 -1.28 10.31 -2.20
C ILE A 76 -2.01 11.47 -1.50
N ALA A 77 -2.02 11.46 -0.16
CA ALA A 77 -2.65 12.52 0.62
C ALA A 77 -2.05 13.89 0.33
N SER A 78 -0.72 14.00 0.23
CA SER A 78 -0.04 15.25 -0.09
C SER A 78 -0.35 15.75 -1.50
N GLN A 79 -0.36 14.86 -2.50
CA GLN A 79 -0.67 15.20 -3.89
C GLN A 79 -2.13 15.62 -4.08
N THR A 80 -3.04 15.04 -3.30
CA THR A 80 -4.47 15.38 -3.39
C THR A 80 -4.88 16.56 -2.51
N GLN A 81 -4.07 16.93 -1.51
CA GLN A 81 -4.39 18.03 -0.59
C GLN A 81 -4.52 19.38 -1.29
N THR A 82 -3.69 19.66 -2.29
CA THR A 82 -3.70 20.90 -3.08
C THR A 82 -4.90 21.01 -4.02
N ILE A 83 -5.70 19.94 -4.16
CA ILE A 83 -6.79 19.79 -5.12
C ILE A 83 -8.15 19.70 -4.42
N LYS A 84 -8.19 19.78 -3.07
CA LYS A 84 -9.44 19.59 -2.29
C LYS A 84 -10.59 20.53 -2.68
N ASP A 85 -10.27 21.72 -3.21
CA ASP A 85 -11.26 22.73 -3.61
C ASP A 85 -11.56 22.69 -5.12
N LYS A 86 -11.00 21.72 -5.85
CA LYS A 86 -11.23 21.51 -7.28
C LYS A 86 -12.37 20.51 -7.53
N ASN A 87 -12.78 20.41 -8.79
CA ASN A 87 -13.85 19.49 -9.17
C ASN A 87 -13.45 18.01 -8.92
N LEU A 88 -14.46 17.17 -8.75
CA LEU A 88 -14.30 15.74 -8.45
C LEU A 88 -13.41 15.02 -9.48
N LYS A 89 -13.54 15.37 -10.77
CA LYS A 89 -12.75 14.76 -11.85
C LYS A 89 -11.26 15.02 -11.69
N GLU A 90 -10.86 16.25 -11.38
CA GLU A 90 -9.45 16.61 -11.18
C GLU A 90 -8.86 15.87 -9.96
N PHE A 91 -9.64 15.78 -8.88
CA PHE A 91 -9.21 15.03 -7.70
C PHE A 91 -8.99 13.56 -8.02
N LEU A 92 -9.98 12.89 -8.63
CA LEU A 92 -9.90 11.48 -8.99
C LEU A 92 -8.77 11.19 -9.98
N THR A 93 -8.51 12.11 -10.92
CA THR A 93 -7.40 11.97 -11.87
C THR A 93 -6.05 12.05 -11.16
N SER A 94 -5.84 13.05 -10.29
CA SER A 94 -4.59 13.19 -9.54
C SER A 94 -4.36 12.02 -8.58
N PHE A 95 -5.41 11.61 -7.85
CA PHE A 95 -5.36 10.41 -7.02
C PHE A 95 -4.98 9.19 -7.86
N GLY A 96 -5.67 8.98 -8.98
CA GLY A 96 -5.47 7.83 -9.86
C GLY A 96 -4.05 7.74 -10.41
N LEU A 97 -3.49 8.86 -10.87
CA LEU A 97 -2.11 8.89 -11.40
C LEU A 97 -1.08 8.48 -10.34
N THR A 98 -1.21 9.03 -9.12
CA THR A 98 -0.30 8.67 -8.02
C THR A 98 -0.51 7.21 -7.58
N PHE A 99 -1.76 6.77 -7.48
CA PHE A 99 -2.11 5.41 -7.08
C PHE A 99 -1.60 4.37 -8.08
N VAL A 100 -1.85 4.56 -9.37
CA VAL A 100 -1.38 3.66 -10.43
C VAL A 100 0.14 3.63 -10.49
N ASP A 101 0.81 4.79 -10.36
CA ASP A 101 2.27 4.85 -10.34
C ASP A 101 2.88 4.03 -9.19
N ILE A 102 2.28 4.07 -8.00
CA ILE A 102 2.69 3.26 -6.85
C ILE A 102 2.54 1.76 -7.16
N PHE A 103 1.37 1.34 -7.64
CA PHE A 103 1.11 -0.09 -7.91
C PHE A 103 1.86 -0.63 -9.14
N ASN A 104 2.38 0.26 -9.98
CA ASN A 104 3.19 -0.07 -11.16
C ASN A 104 4.72 -0.04 -10.87
N GLN A 105 5.15 -0.04 -9.62
CA GLN A 105 6.56 -0.11 -9.24
C GLN A 105 7.00 -1.56 -9.00
N VAL A 106 8.22 -1.89 -9.42
CA VAL A 106 8.84 -3.21 -9.21
C VAL A 106 8.77 -3.63 -7.73
N GLN A 107 9.00 -2.69 -6.82
CA GLN A 107 8.96 -2.92 -5.38
C GLN A 107 7.55 -3.31 -4.91
N THR A 108 6.52 -2.59 -5.36
CA THR A 108 5.12 -2.88 -4.98
C THR A 108 4.67 -4.23 -5.54
N VAL A 109 5.08 -4.58 -6.75
CA VAL A 109 4.83 -5.91 -7.34
C VAL A 109 5.53 -7.01 -6.52
N ALA A 110 6.78 -6.80 -6.12
CA ALA A 110 7.51 -7.75 -5.26
C ALA A 110 6.82 -7.95 -3.91
N PHE A 111 6.33 -6.89 -3.26
CA PHE A 111 5.51 -7.00 -2.05
C PHE A 111 4.22 -7.77 -2.29
N GLY A 112 3.54 -7.52 -3.42
CA GLY A 112 2.37 -8.27 -3.82
C GLY A 112 2.65 -9.77 -3.88
N LYS A 113 3.73 -10.20 -4.53
CA LYS A 113 4.17 -11.60 -4.59
C LYS A 113 4.39 -12.21 -3.21
N ILE A 114 5.06 -11.47 -2.30
CA ILE A 114 5.30 -11.94 -0.93
C ILE A 114 3.97 -12.09 -0.18
N ILE A 115 3.07 -11.12 -0.26
CA ILE A 115 1.74 -11.19 0.38
C ILE A 115 0.97 -12.40 -0.13
N PHE A 116 0.92 -12.63 -1.45
CA PHE A 116 0.25 -13.79 -2.03
C PHE A 116 0.88 -15.11 -1.57
N SER A 117 2.21 -15.17 -1.38
CA SER A 117 2.87 -16.38 -0.86
C SER A 117 2.50 -16.69 0.59
N GLN A 118 2.01 -15.72 1.35
CA GLN A 118 1.61 -15.86 2.75
C GLN A 118 0.10 -16.15 2.94
N VAL A 119 -0.69 -16.22 1.89
CA VAL A 119 -2.15 -16.44 1.98
C VAL A 119 -2.49 -17.80 2.64
N TYR A 120 -1.63 -18.80 2.44
CA TYR A 120 -1.82 -20.13 3.05
C TYR A 120 -1.13 -20.32 4.40
N ASP A 121 -0.62 -19.21 4.98
CA ASP A 121 0.01 -19.27 6.30
C ASP A 121 -1.01 -19.60 7.40
N LYS A 122 -0.72 -20.66 8.17
CA LYS A 122 -1.58 -21.13 9.28
C LYS A 122 -1.75 -20.09 10.39
N HIS A 123 -0.83 -19.16 10.52
CA HIS A 123 -0.84 -18.11 11.55
C HIS A 123 -1.67 -16.89 11.16
N LYS A 124 -2.26 -16.87 9.95
CA LYS A 124 -3.11 -15.78 9.48
C LYS A 124 -2.47 -14.39 9.57
N HIS A 125 -1.17 -14.31 9.34
CA HIS A 125 -0.42 -13.04 9.48
C HIS A 125 -0.98 -11.95 8.55
N VAL A 126 -1.34 -12.29 7.30
CA VAL A 126 -1.92 -11.34 6.34
C VAL A 126 -3.29 -10.84 6.80
N GLU A 127 -4.17 -11.76 7.26
CA GLU A 127 -5.51 -11.43 7.78
C GLU A 127 -5.39 -10.45 8.94
N ASN A 128 -4.59 -10.80 9.95
CA ASN A 128 -4.35 -9.96 11.12
C ASN A 128 -3.76 -8.60 10.74
N TRP A 129 -2.83 -8.58 9.79
CA TRP A 129 -2.21 -7.34 9.34
C TRP A 129 -3.24 -6.42 8.65
N ILE A 130 -4.08 -6.96 7.76
CA ILE A 130 -5.14 -6.19 7.08
C ILE A 130 -6.11 -5.60 8.11
N GLU A 131 -6.57 -6.40 9.09
CA GLU A 131 -7.51 -5.93 10.12
C GLU A 131 -6.95 -4.80 10.96
N ASN A 132 -5.66 -4.87 11.34
CA ASN A 132 -5.02 -3.86 12.18
C ASN A 132 -4.63 -2.59 11.42
N ASN A 133 -4.51 -2.65 10.09
CA ASN A 133 -3.95 -1.56 9.28
C ASN A 133 -4.96 -0.90 8.32
N GLN A 134 -6.25 -1.13 8.49
CA GLN A 134 -7.28 -0.57 7.58
C GLN A 134 -7.18 0.94 7.37
N LYS A 135 -6.70 1.69 8.36
CA LYS A 135 -6.62 3.16 8.32
C LYS A 135 -5.56 3.70 7.34
N ILE A 136 -4.53 2.92 7.03
CA ILE A 136 -3.45 3.34 6.12
C ILE A 136 -3.72 2.99 4.65
N PHE A 137 -4.86 2.39 4.34
CA PHE A 137 -5.21 2.11 2.96
C PHE A 137 -5.69 3.36 2.22
N SER A 138 -5.17 3.54 1.03
CA SER A 138 -5.38 4.76 0.23
C SER A 138 -6.84 5.08 -0.08
N TYR A 139 -7.72 4.09 -0.12
CA TYR A 139 -9.16 4.31 -0.33
C TYR A 139 -9.82 5.17 0.76
N ASN A 140 -9.22 5.27 1.97
CA ASN A 140 -9.75 6.13 3.02
C ASN A 140 -9.73 7.63 2.64
N ILE A 141 -8.77 8.04 1.82
CA ILE A 141 -8.72 9.40 1.27
C ILE A 141 -9.98 9.68 0.42
N LEU A 142 -10.39 8.71 -0.38
CA LEU A 142 -11.60 8.80 -1.22
C LEU A 142 -12.89 8.70 -0.40
N ILE A 143 -12.92 7.89 0.67
CA ILE A 143 -14.09 7.81 1.55
C ILE A 143 -14.41 9.19 2.14
N GLU A 144 -13.39 9.90 2.63
CA GLU A 144 -13.59 11.24 3.20
C GLU A 144 -13.98 12.28 2.14
N LEU A 145 -13.54 12.12 0.90
CA LEU A 145 -13.97 12.93 -0.23
C LEU A 145 -15.44 12.67 -0.59
N PHE A 146 -15.80 11.39 -0.75
CA PHE A 146 -17.15 11.00 -1.17
C PHE A 146 -18.22 11.29 -0.12
N LYS A 147 -17.90 11.17 1.17
CA LYS A 147 -18.81 11.57 2.25
C LYS A 147 -19.23 13.05 2.20
N LYS A 148 -18.41 13.90 1.61
CA LYS A 148 -18.63 15.36 1.51
C LYS A 148 -19.34 15.77 0.24
N GLN A 149 -19.68 14.84 -0.65
CA GLN A 149 -20.43 15.18 -1.86
C GLN A 149 -21.90 15.42 -1.55
N ASP A 150 -22.52 16.39 -2.24
CA ASP A 150 -23.93 16.76 -2.07
C ASP A 150 -24.89 15.62 -2.48
N SER A 151 -24.48 14.75 -3.38
CA SER A 151 -25.25 13.58 -3.78
C SER A 151 -25.37 12.58 -2.65
N SER A 152 -26.62 12.34 -2.20
CA SER A 152 -26.93 11.31 -1.20
C SER A 152 -26.52 9.91 -1.65
N TYR A 153 -26.60 9.62 -2.95
CA TYR A 153 -26.14 8.35 -3.51
C TYR A 153 -24.62 8.16 -3.29
N ILE A 154 -23.83 9.21 -3.57
CA ILE A 154 -22.37 9.15 -3.42
C ILE A 154 -22.00 9.07 -1.94
N SER A 155 -22.53 9.95 -1.09
CA SER A 155 -22.18 10.03 0.31
C SER A 155 -22.58 8.76 1.09
N ASN A 156 -23.74 8.17 0.82
CA ASN A 156 -24.21 6.94 1.45
C ASN A 156 -23.43 5.69 0.97
N ASN A 157 -22.83 5.73 -0.21
CA ASN A 157 -22.03 4.64 -0.77
C ASN A 157 -20.53 4.92 -0.76
N ALA A 158 -20.05 5.91 -0.02
CA ALA A 158 -18.68 6.41 -0.05
C ALA A 158 -17.62 5.30 0.06
N GLN A 159 -17.78 4.37 1.01
CA GLN A 159 -16.84 3.26 1.18
C GLN A 159 -16.83 2.32 -0.03
N LYS A 160 -18.00 1.91 -0.51
CA LYS A 160 -18.10 0.99 -1.67
C LYS A 160 -17.52 1.63 -2.92
N LEU A 161 -17.82 2.90 -3.17
CA LEU A 161 -17.32 3.65 -4.33
C LEU A 161 -15.80 3.84 -4.26
N ALA A 162 -15.26 4.16 -3.08
CA ALA A 162 -13.82 4.31 -2.89
C ALA A 162 -13.06 3.00 -3.16
N MET A 163 -13.55 1.89 -2.60
CA MET A 163 -12.96 0.57 -2.82
C MET A 163 -13.06 0.13 -4.29
N LEU A 164 -14.22 0.35 -4.93
CA LEU A 164 -14.43 0.04 -6.34
C LEU A 164 -13.50 0.85 -7.23
N PHE A 165 -13.37 2.15 -7.01
CA PHE A 165 -12.48 3.01 -7.79
C PHE A 165 -11.01 2.57 -7.67
N CYS A 166 -10.52 2.28 -6.47
CA CYS A 166 -9.17 1.75 -6.28
C CYS A 166 -8.97 0.40 -6.97
N ALA A 167 -9.98 -0.49 -6.93
CA ALA A 167 -9.92 -1.77 -7.62
C ALA A 167 -9.86 -1.60 -9.15
N MET A 168 -10.67 -0.72 -9.72
CA MET A 168 -10.64 -0.41 -11.16
C MET A 168 -9.30 0.16 -11.61
N LEU A 169 -8.67 1.00 -10.80
CA LEU A 169 -7.34 1.56 -11.09
C LEU A 169 -6.24 0.52 -11.05
N ARG A 170 -6.32 -0.43 -10.13
CA ARG A 170 -5.27 -1.41 -9.88
C ARG A 170 -5.35 -2.61 -10.82
N GLU A 171 -6.55 -3.13 -11.06
CA GLU A 171 -6.76 -4.36 -11.83
C GLU A 171 -7.10 -4.05 -13.30
N PRO A 172 -6.77 -4.95 -14.24
CA PRO A 172 -6.09 -6.24 -14.03
C PRO A 172 -4.55 -6.14 -13.94
N TYR A 173 -3.97 -4.98 -14.18
CA TYR A 173 -2.52 -4.82 -14.41
C TYR A 173 -1.69 -5.28 -13.23
N HIS A 174 -1.96 -4.78 -12.01
CA HIS A 174 -1.18 -5.18 -10.84
C HIS A 174 -1.30 -6.68 -10.56
N GLY A 175 -2.49 -7.24 -10.66
CA GLY A 175 -2.69 -8.68 -10.51
C GLY A 175 -1.89 -9.50 -11.52
N LEU A 176 -1.87 -9.09 -12.79
CA LEU A 176 -1.07 -9.73 -13.84
C LEU A 176 0.45 -9.55 -13.61
N ASN A 177 0.90 -8.39 -13.17
CA ASN A 177 2.31 -8.18 -12.82
C ASN A 177 2.75 -9.11 -11.68
N VAL A 178 1.90 -9.28 -10.65
CA VAL A 178 2.20 -10.13 -9.49
C VAL A 178 2.19 -11.62 -9.85
N LEU A 179 1.19 -12.06 -10.62
CA LEU A 179 0.95 -13.49 -10.88
C LEU A 179 1.67 -14.02 -12.13
N ALA A 180 1.89 -13.17 -13.13
CA ALA A 180 2.38 -13.58 -14.46
C ALA A 180 3.60 -12.80 -14.97
N ASP A 181 4.22 -11.97 -14.14
CA ASP A 181 5.39 -11.16 -14.52
C ASP A 181 5.19 -10.33 -15.81
N THR A 182 3.97 -9.85 -16.04
CA THR A 182 3.71 -9.01 -17.21
C THR A 182 4.49 -7.68 -17.11
N PRO A 183 4.82 -7.05 -18.26
CA PRO A 183 5.52 -5.76 -18.26
C PRO A 183 4.74 -4.69 -17.50
N LEU A 184 5.48 -3.81 -16.81
CA LEU A 184 4.91 -2.63 -16.17
C LEU A 184 4.49 -1.60 -17.23
N MET A 185 3.41 -0.88 -16.98
CA MET A 185 2.95 0.21 -17.84
C MET A 185 3.97 1.36 -17.87
N ASN A 186 4.24 1.90 -19.07
CA ASN A 186 4.95 3.15 -19.20
C ASN A 186 4.07 4.35 -18.75
N LYS A 187 4.63 5.55 -18.64
CA LYS A 187 3.91 6.73 -18.13
C LYS A 187 2.71 7.14 -18.99
N GLN A 188 2.78 6.93 -20.29
CA GLN A 188 1.66 7.23 -21.20
C GLN A 188 0.51 6.24 -21.00
N GLU A 189 0.80 4.96 -20.91
CA GLU A 189 -0.17 3.90 -20.65
C GLU A 189 -0.86 4.10 -19.28
N GLN A 190 -0.09 4.47 -18.24
CA GLN A 190 -0.66 4.81 -16.92
C GLN A 190 -1.66 5.96 -17.02
N LYS A 191 -1.30 7.03 -17.75
CA LYS A 191 -2.16 8.19 -17.95
C LYS A 191 -3.46 7.82 -18.67
N GLU A 192 -3.34 7.11 -19.79
CA GLU A 192 -4.50 6.66 -20.58
C GLU A 192 -5.42 5.76 -19.76
N HIS A 193 -4.86 4.83 -18.99
CA HIS A 193 -5.61 3.97 -18.10
C HIS A 193 -6.38 4.77 -17.04
N VAL A 194 -5.72 5.71 -16.36
CA VAL A 194 -6.37 6.55 -15.34
C VAL A 194 -7.48 7.40 -15.94
N GLU A 195 -7.26 8.05 -17.08
CA GLU A 195 -8.26 8.84 -17.77
C GLU A 195 -9.49 8.00 -18.18
N PHE A 196 -9.26 6.79 -18.68
CA PHE A 196 -10.31 5.85 -19.02
C PHE A 196 -11.16 5.47 -17.79
N ILE A 197 -10.51 5.06 -16.70
CA ILE A 197 -11.20 4.65 -15.46
C ILE A 197 -11.96 5.82 -14.85
N VAL A 198 -11.36 7.01 -14.75
CA VAL A 198 -12.04 8.20 -14.20
C VAL A 198 -13.30 8.54 -15.01
N ASN A 199 -13.22 8.50 -16.34
CA ASN A 199 -14.37 8.81 -17.19
C ASN A 199 -15.51 7.78 -17.03
N ILE A 200 -15.20 6.49 -16.98
CA ILE A 200 -16.22 5.44 -16.76
C ILE A 200 -16.84 5.57 -15.37
N PHE A 201 -16.00 5.74 -14.34
CA PHE A 201 -16.47 5.84 -12.96
C PHE A 201 -17.40 7.03 -12.75
N LEU A 202 -17.04 8.22 -13.26
CA LEU A 202 -17.87 9.42 -13.16
C LEU A 202 -19.21 9.24 -13.87
N LYS A 203 -19.23 8.74 -15.11
CA LYS A 203 -20.47 8.45 -15.82
C LYS A 203 -21.37 7.48 -15.05
N GLY A 204 -20.77 6.48 -14.39
CA GLY A 204 -21.50 5.49 -13.58
C GLY A 204 -22.18 6.09 -12.35
N ILE A 205 -21.56 7.05 -11.68
CA ILE A 205 -22.12 7.69 -10.49
C ILE A 205 -23.07 8.85 -10.82
N GLU A 206 -22.85 9.60 -11.91
CA GLU A 206 -23.71 10.69 -12.38
C GLU A 206 -25.09 10.19 -12.77
N ASN A 207 -25.19 9.09 -13.50
CA ASN A 207 -26.47 8.48 -13.91
C ASN A 207 -27.35 8.03 -12.73
N LYS A 208 -26.81 7.92 -11.51
CA LYS A 208 -27.54 7.55 -10.30
C LYS A 208 -27.98 8.75 -9.46
N THR A 209 -27.48 9.95 -9.76
CA THR A 209 -27.88 11.19 -9.09
C THR A 209 -29.11 11.84 -9.72
N SER A 210 -29.54 11.33 -10.88
CA SER A 210 -30.67 11.85 -11.66
C SER A 210 -32.00 11.08 -11.46
N ILE A 211 -32.03 10.14 -10.50
CA ILE A 211 -33.22 9.41 -10.06
C ILE A 211 -33.58 9.82 -8.64
#